data_62f35dbdbef150a5e6508799b30c7341
#
_entry.id   62f35dbdbef150a5e6508799b30c7341
#
_cell.length_a   1.000
_cell.length_b   1.000
_cell.length_c   1.000
_cell.angle_alpha   90.00
_cell.angle_beta   90.00
_cell.angle_gamma   90.00
#
_symmetry.space_group_name_H-M   'P 1'
#
loop_
_entity.id
_entity.type
_entity.pdbx_description
1 polymer ?
#
loop_
_entity_poly.entity_id
_entity_poly.type
_entity_poly.pdbx_seq_one_letter_code
_entity_poly.pdbx_strand_id
1 'polypeptide(L)'
;MFNVGQAISRNCQGITRRELLQVGGLSVLGISLANLLRSEETRPLTGLGSPARPRTEKSCIFIFLEGGPSQFETFDPKPSAPMDIRGPYGNCATNVPGTQICELLPMMADRMDRCALIRSLTGFTGGHTARPALTGSFNSLTTYGAVVTRLKGAIGDMPPYVHLGGKIFNTPGIGGGILGSACDPIEIRDPFGRQVNLQQFSLSADVTPQRFHQRRELLNAVDQARAKANTGAAIERMDTFHQRAANILTSPIVRNAFDLSQERETLRERYGASHFGQSLLMARRLVEAGTRFVQLKWYDWDGPWDIHGFNSTGIERMEEELMPRFDQGLSTLLDDLRDRGLLASTLVVVVGEMGRTPRINHWGGRDHWGNLLFALLAGGGIPGGTVVGSSDAHGAAPATFPVQPDEFAATIYRTLGIDTNLDPRIRPFIGSAAPVAALV
;
A
#
# COMPACT_ATOMS: atom_id res chain seq x y z
N MET A 1 33.30 -26.01 -13.16
CA MET A 1 32.71 -25.16 -12.12
C MET A 1 33.32 -23.78 -12.28
N PHE A 2 32.57 -22.80 -12.77
CA PHE A 2 33.12 -21.47 -13.05
C PHE A 2 32.96 -20.60 -11.81
N ASN A 3 34.06 -20.06 -11.31
CA ASN A 3 34.07 -19.15 -10.16
C ASN A 3 33.84 -17.73 -10.67
N VAL A 4 32.65 -17.20 -10.53
CA VAL A 4 32.22 -15.89 -11.05
C VAL A 4 32.26 -14.88 -9.91
N GLY A 5 33.42 -14.48 -9.46
CA GLY A 5 33.66 -13.44 -8.46
C GLY A 5 34.33 -13.93 -7.18
N GLN A 6 35.05 -13.02 -6.53
CA GLN A 6 35.67 -13.27 -5.23
C GLN A 6 34.72 -13.03 -4.07
N ALA A 7 33.66 -13.83 -3.95
CA ALA A 7 32.97 -13.97 -2.69
C ALA A 7 33.51 -15.24 -2.03
N ILE A 8 34.27 -15.10 -0.96
CA ILE A 8 34.73 -16.24 -0.16
C ILE A 8 33.53 -16.75 0.63
N SER A 9 32.74 -17.62 0.01
CA SER A 9 31.85 -18.47 0.75
C SER A 9 32.67 -19.60 1.36
N ARG A 10 32.64 -19.74 2.67
CA ARG A 10 33.39 -20.80 3.38
C ARG A 10 32.71 -22.16 3.37
N ASN A 11 31.74 -22.40 2.54
CA ASN A 11 31.08 -23.70 2.37
C ASN A 11 31.62 -24.44 1.16
N CYS A 12 31.99 -25.71 1.38
CA CYS A 12 32.53 -26.63 0.39
C CYS A 12 31.60 -27.02 -0.78
N GLN A 13 30.47 -26.37 -0.91
CA GLN A 13 29.46 -26.64 -1.93
C GLN A 13 29.29 -25.46 -2.87
N GLY A 14 30.19 -25.10 -3.67
CA GLY A 14 30.21 -24.05 -4.69
C GLY A 14 28.99 -23.13 -4.83
N ILE A 15 29.17 -21.88 -5.16
CA ILE A 15 28.12 -20.84 -5.28
C ILE A 15 27.07 -21.27 -6.31
N THR A 16 25.83 -21.44 -5.87
CA THR A 16 24.68 -21.68 -6.73
C THR A 16 24.23 -20.41 -7.44
N ARG A 17 23.46 -20.50 -8.53
CA ARG A 17 22.85 -19.34 -9.20
C ARG A 17 22.04 -18.47 -8.24
N ARG A 18 21.42 -19.09 -7.25
CA ARG A 18 20.63 -18.46 -6.20
C ARG A 18 21.50 -17.62 -5.28
N GLU A 19 22.68 -18.11 -4.92
CA GLU A 19 23.66 -17.40 -4.08
C GLU A 19 24.34 -16.25 -4.82
N LEU A 20 24.60 -16.38 -6.13
CA LEU A 20 25.14 -15.28 -6.93
C LEU A 20 24.21 -14.06 -6.95
N LEU A 21 22.91 -14.28 -7.01
CA LEU A 21 21.89 -13.23 -6.97
C LEU A 21 21.62 -12.73 -5.54
N GLN A 22 21.81 -13.56 -4.53
CA GLN A 22 21.76 -13.20 -3.13
C GLN A 22 22.95 -12.34 -2.71
N VAL A 23 24.15 -12.62 -3.18
CA VAL A 23 25.37 -11.82 -2.93
C VAL A 23 25.26 -10.43 -3.56
N GLY A 24 24.44 -10.23 -4.59
CA GLY A 24 24.15 -8.94 -5.20
C GLY A 24 23.18 -8.03 -4.42
N GLY A 25 22.88 -8.33 -3.15
CA GLY A 25 22.01 -7.48 -2.30
C GLY A 25 20.55 -7.89 -2.27
N LEU A 26 20.14 -8.93 -3.00
CA LEU A 26 18.75 -9.37 -3.08
C LEU A 26 18.24 -10.07 -1.81
N SER A 27 19.14 -10.70 -1.05
CA SER A 27 18.79 -11.39 0.21
C SER A 27 18.49 -10.45 1.37
N VAL A 28 19.07 -9.26 1.36
CA VAL A 28 18.86 -8.25 2.43
C VAL A 28 17.52 -7.56 2.31
N LEU A 29 16.91 -7.60 1.13
CA LEU A 29 15.62 -6.95 0.84
C LEU A 29 14.41 -7.81 1.20
N GLY A 30 14.58 -9.09 1.54
CA GLY A 30 13.44 -10.01 1.59
C GLY A 30 12.72 -10.13 0.24
N ILE A 31 13.37 -9.65 -0.83
CA ILE A 31 12.86 -9.75 -2.18
C ILE A 31 13.09 -11.19 -2.64
N SER A 32 12.04 -11.97 -2.63
CA SER A 32 12.03 -13.17 -3.46
C SER A 32 12.11 -12.69 -4.91
N LEU A 33 13.13 -13.14 -5.62
CA LEU A 33 13.32 -12.83 -7.05
C LEU A 33 12.07 -13.16 -7.89
N ALA A 34 11.25 -14.06 -7.38
CA ALA A 34 9.94 -14.42 -7.91
C ALA A 34 8.95 -13.24 -7.96
N ASN A 35 9.15 -12.17 -7.17
CA ASN A 35 8.17 -11.09 -6.99
C ASN A 35 8.29 -9.96 -8.01
N LEU A 36 9.30 -9.97 -8.86
CA LEU A 36 9.65 -8.84 -9.72
C LEU A 36 9.12 -8.92 -11.16
N LEU A 37 8.18 -9.80 -11.49
CA LEU A 37 8.16 -10.30 -12.84
C LEU A 37 6.85 -10.41 -13.58
N ARG A 38 6.39 -9.30 -14.09
CA ARG A 38 5.63 -9.19 -15.34
C ARG A 38 5.59 -7.74 -15.81
N SER A 39 6.14 -7.45 -16.97
CA SER A 39 5.85 -6.24 -17.73
C SER A 39 5.78 -6.57 -19.21
N GLU A 40 4.95 -5.89 -19.91
CA GLU A 40 4.92 -5.84 -21.36
C GLU A 40 5.93 -4.81 -21.88
N GLU A 41 6.25 -4.91 -23.14
CA GLU A 41 7.32 -4.32 -23.92
C GLU A 41 7.73 -2.87 -23.61
N THR A 42 9.02 -2.67 -23.58
CA THR A 42 9.70 -1.39 -23.41
C THR A 42 9.60 -0.50 -24.64
N ARG A 43 9.11 0.73 -24.46
CA ARG A 43 9.45 1.86 -25.36
C ARG A 43 10.68 2.60 -24.82
N PRO A 44 11.61 3.00 -25.69
CA PRO A 44 12.79 3.75 -25.25
C PRO A 44 12.38 5.15 -24.77
N LEU A 45 12.81 5.51 -23.56
CA LEU A 45 12.63 6.84 -22.98
C LEU A 45 13.72 7.76 -23.51
N THR A 46 13.40 8.70 -24.37
CA THR A 46 14.23 9.84 -24.71
C THR A 46 13.68 11.10 -24.04
N GLY A 47 14.47 11.72 -23.17
CA GLY A 47 14.21 13.06 -22.62
C GLY A 47 13.91 13.09 -21.13
N LEU A 48 14.56 14.02 -20.43
CA LEU A 48 14.41 14.38 -19.01
C LEU A 48 13.08 15.13 -18.73
N GLY A 49 11.97 14.53 -19.19
CA GLY A 49 10.62 14.93 -18.76
C GLY A 49 10.00 13.70 -18.13
N SER A 50 9.33 13.85 -16.99
CA SER A 50 8.50 12.76 -16.43
C SER A 50 7.69 12.13 -17.55
N PRO A 51 7.73 10.80 -17.75
CA PRO A 51 6.91 10.18 -18.77
C PRO A 51 5.45 10.55 -18.49
N ALA A 52 4.83 11.28 -19.41
CA ALA A 52 3.43 11.61 -19.33
C ALA A 52 2.67 10.29 -19.25
N ARG A 53 2.21 9.95 -18.05
CA ARG A 53 1.46 8.73 -17.78
C ARG A 53 0.26 8.70 -18.71
N PRO A 54 -0.03 7.59 -19.41
CA PRO A 54 -1.27 7.49 -20.14
C PRO A 54 -2.43 7.86 -19.21
N ARG A 55 -3.23 8.88 -19.56
CA ARG A 55 -4.34 9.38 -18.72
C ARG A 55 -5.38 8.32 -18.35
N THR A 56 -5.34 7.17 -19.00
CA THR A 56 -6.22 6.02 -18.79
C THR A 56 -5.70 5.04 -17.74
N GLU A 57 -4.41 5.06 -17.41
CA GLU A 57 -3.82 4.13 -16.45
C GLU A 57 -3.99 4.64 -15.02
N LYS A 58 -4.60 3.82 -14.18
CA LYS A 58 -4.85 4.14 -12.77
C LYS A 58 -3.86 3.45 -11.84
N SER A 59 -3.53 4.13 -10.73
CA SER A 59 -2.74 3.60 -9.62
C SER A 59 -3.54 3.69 -8.34
N CYS A 60 -3.04 3.01 -7.30
CA CYS A 60 -3.61 3.06 -5.97
C CYS A 60 -2.53 3.34 -4.92
N ILE A 61 -2.86 4.19 -3.97
CA ILE A 61 -2.17 4.33 -2.69
C ILE A 61 -3.14 3.81 -1.63
N PHE A 62 -2.86 2.62 -1.10
CA PHE A 62 -3.68 1.97 -0.10
C PHE A 62 -3.05 2.14 1.28
N ILE A 63 -3.71 2.90 2.15
CA ILE A 63 -3.24 3.26 3.49
C ILE A 63 -3.97 2.37 4.50
N PHE A 64 -3.21 1.48 5.12
CA PHE A 64 -3.71 0.56 6.13
C PHE A 64 -3.34 1.08 7.52
N LEU A 65 -4.36 1.46 8.30
CA LEU A 65 -4.24 1.97 9.65
C LEU A 65 -4.29 0.80 10.65
N GLU A 66 -3.14 0.13 10.83
CA GLU A 66 -3.06 -1.05 11.70
C GLU A 66 -3.31 -0.68 13.17
N GLY A 67 -4.15 -1.46 13.81
CA GLY A 67 -4.58 -1.25 15.20
C GLY A 67 -6.06 -0.90 15.32
N GLY A 68 -6.81 -0.74 14.24
CA GLY A 68 -8.25 -0.47 14.27
C GLY A 68 -8.60 0.98 14.65
N PRO A 69 -8.55 1.91 13.68
CA PRO A 69 -8.87 3.31 13.92
C PRO A 69 -10.31 3.48 14.39
N SER A 70 -10.51 4.29 15.43
CA SER A 70 -11.84 4.57 15.96
C SER A 70 -12.65 5.44 15.01
N GLN A 71 -13.86 5.01 14.69
CA GLN A 71 -14.79 5.78 13.89
C GLN A 71 -15.22 7.09 14.60
N PHE A 72 -15.27 7.09 15.93
CA PHE A 72 -15.74 8.22 16.73
C PHE A 72 -14.77 9.40 16.69
N GLU A 73 -13.53 9.12 16.95
CA GLU A 73 -12.45 10.13 16.99
C GLU A 73 -11.88 10.45 15.60
N THR A 74 -12.55 9.96 14.51
CA THR A 74 -12.15 10.23 13.13
C THR A 74 -13.31 10.76 12.29
N PHE A 75 -13.95 9.89 11.49
CA PHE A 75 -14.88 10.33 10.43
C PHE A 75 -16.36 10.14 10.76
N ASP A 76 -16.71 9.55 11.91
CA ASP A 76 -18.11 9.33 12.31
C ASP A 76 -18.39 9.70 13.78
N PRO A 77 -18.11 10.96 14.19
CA PRO A 77 -18.40 11.40 15.55
C PRO A 77 -19.90 11.34 15.83
N LYS A 78 -20.26 11.12 17.12
CA LYS A 78 -21.64 11.01 17.60
C LYS A 78 -21.96 12.12 18.61
N PRO A 79 -22.03 13.40 18.19
CA PRO A 79 -22.13 14.52 19.12
C PRO A 79 -23.37 14.49 20.01
N SER A 80 -24.44 13.85 19.55
CA SER A 80 -25.71 13.70 20.32
C SER A 80 -25.75 12.47 21.23
N ALA A 81 -24.72 11.60 21.16
CA ALA A 81 -24.67 10.43 22.05
C ALA A 81 -24.22 10.82 23.47
N PRO A 82 -24.51 9.99 24.49
CA PRO A 82 -23.99 10.19 25.84
C PRO A 82 -22.44 10.29 25.86
N MET A 83 -21.90 10.94 26.87
CA MET A 83 -20.46 11.23 26.99
C MET A 83 -19.58 9.97 26.94
N ASP A 84 -20.05 8.87 27.52
CA ASP A 84 -19.37 7.57 27.51
C ASP A 84 -19.34 6.90 26.13
N ILE A 85 -20.07 7.45 25.16
CA ILE A 85 -20.07 7.03 23.75
C ILE A 85 -19.37 8.05 22.86
N ARG A 86 -19.79 9.32 22.90
CA ARG A 86 -19.24 10.35 22.01
C ARG A 86 -17.77 10.68 22.28
N GLY A 87 -17.29 10.41 23.50
CA GLY A 87 -15.94 10.72 23.91
C GLY A 87 -15.72 12.20 24.25
N PRO A 88 -14.47 12.59 24.51
CA PRO A 88 -14.12 13.94 24.95
C PRO A 88 -14.07 14.96 23.79
N TYR A 89 -13.94 14.51 22.54
CA TYR A 89 -13.75 15.40 21.41
C TYR A 89 -15.06 15.81 20.75
N GLY A 90 -15.04 17.02 20.19
CA GLY A 90 -16.13 17.57 19.42
C GLY A 90 -16.11 17.14 17.97
N ASN A 91 -16.92 17.82 17.19
CA ASN A 91 -16.97 17.65 15.73
C ASN A 91 -16.85 19.02 15.05
N CYS A 92 -16.29 19.02 13.85
CA CYS A 92 -16.22 20.19 12.99
C CYS A 92 -17.02 19.98 11.69
N ALA A 93 -17.53 21.07 11.15
CA ALA A 93 -18.11 21.08 9.81
C ALA A 93 -17.00 20.90 8.76
N THR A 94 -17.35 20.21 7.68
CA THR A 94 -16.47 20.08 6.53
C THR A 94 -16.86 21.05 5.42
N ASN A 95 -16.05 21.13 4.36
CA ASN A 95 -16.41 21.86 3.13
C ASN A 95 -17.53 21.17 2.32
N VAL A 96 -18.07 20.04 2.80
CA VAL A 96 -19.25 19.36 2.25
C VAL A 96 -20.43 19.63 3.17
N PRO A 97 -21.46 20.38 2.73
CA PRO A 97 -22.60 20.72 3.57
C PRO A 97 -23.26 19.49 4.18
N GLY A 98 -23.55 19.55 5.49
CA GLY A 98 -24.18 18.45 6.23
C GLY A 98 -23.23 17.33 6.67
N THR A 99 -21.99 17.34 6.24
CA THR A 99 -20.98 16.36 6.65
C THR A 99 -20.11 16.96 7.77
N GLN A 100 -20.03 16.23 8.88
CA GLN A 100 -19.18 16.55 10.02
C GLN A 100 -18.22 15.40 10.29
N ILE A 101 -17.02 15.74 10.75
CA ILE A 101 -15.98 14.79 11.20
C ILE A 101 -15.44 15.23 12.55
N CYS A 102 -14.58 14.43 13.18
CA CYS A 102 -13.96 14.80 14.44
C CYS A 102 -13.16 16.11 14.30
N GLU A 103 -13.24 16.98 15.31
CA GLU A 103 -12.53 18.27 15.36
C GLU A 103 -11.01 18.12 15.29
N LEU A 104 -10.47 16.94 15.57
CA LEU A 104 -9.06 16.63 15.47
C LEU A 104 -8.55 16.51 14.02
N LEU A 105 -9.43 16.65 13.02
CA LEU A 105 -9.12 16.54 11.59
C LEU A 105 -9.44 17.84 10.81
N PRO A 106 -8.97 19.03 11.27
CA PRO A 106 -9.33 20.29 10.63
C PRO A 106 -8.82 20.42 9.20
N MET A 107 -7.63 19.88 8.89
CA MET A 107 -7.08 19.95 7.53
C MET A 107 -7.85 19.04 6.58
N MET A 108 -8.27 17.86 7.03
CA MET A 108 -9.11 16.96 6.23
C MET A 108 -10.53 17.52 6.04
N ALA A 109 -11.07 18.25 7.02
CA ALA A 109 -12.38 18.89 6.90
C ALA A 109 -12.48 19.80 5.66
N ASP A 110 -11.41 20.52 5.33
CA ASP A 110 -11.31 21.38 4.14
C ASP A 110 -11.11 20.58 2.81
N ARG A 111 -11.05 19.27 2.86
CA ARG A 111 -10.75 18.40 1.69
C ARG A 111 -11.77 17.29 1.47
N MET A 112 -12.84 17.27 2.26
CA MET A 112 -13.88 16.25 2.15
C MET A 112 -14.64 16.30 0.84
N ASP A 113 -14.66 17.43 0.15
CA ASP A 113 -15.19 17.58 -1.22
C ASP A 113 -14.45 16.71 -2.26
N ARG A 114 -13.27 16.21 -1.95
CA ARG A 114 -12.46 15.33 -2.81
C ARG A 114 -12.51 13.87 -2.35
N CYS A 115 -13.17 13.61 -1.25
CA CYS A 115 -13.23 12.30 -0.60
C CYS A 115 -14.64 11.72 -0.68
N ALA A 116 -14.71 10.41 -0.78
CA ALA A 116 -15.91 9.63 -0.49
C ALA A 116 -15.68 8.90 0.83
N LEU A 117 -16.67 8.98 1.71
CA LEU A 117 -16.62 8.39 3.05
C LEU A 117 -17.65 7.28 3.17
N ILE A 118 -17.22 6.07 3.50
CA ILE A 118 -18.10 4.95 3.87
C ILE A 118 -18.18 4.92 5.39
N ARG A 119 -19.36 5.14 5.96
CA ARG A 119 -19.62 5.08 7.41
C ARG A 119 -20.30 3.79 7.86
N SER A 120 -20.49 2.87 6.94
CA SER A 120 -21.27 1.64 7.13
C SER A 120 -20.50 0.38 6.75
N LEU A 121 -19.16 0.46 6.73
CA LEU A 121 -18.34 -0.71 6.46
C LEU A 121 -18.48 -1.70 7.63
N THR A 122 -18.77 -2.96 7.34
CA THR A 122 -19.13 -3.98 8.34
C THR A 122 -18.67 -5.37 7.87
N GLY A 123 -18.95 -6.41 8.66
CA GLY A 123 -18.57 -7.78 8.31
C GLY A 123 -17.12 -8.11 8.63
N PHE A 124 -16.50 -7.35 9.53
CA PHE A 124 -15.16 -7.61 10.04
C PHE A 124 -15.21 -8.34 11.38
N THR A 125 -14.07 -8.81 11.86
CA THR A 125 -13.96 -9.38 13.22
C THR A 125 -13.46 -8.31 14.19
N GLY A 126 -13.75 -8.48 15.48
CA GLY A 126 -13.14 -7.69 16.53
C GLY A 126 -11.72 -8.17 16.89
N GLY A 127 -10.94 -8.59 15.93
CA GLY A 127 -9.57 -9.06 16.14
C GLY A 127 -8.63 -8.55 15.06
N HIS A 128 -7.33 -8.50 15.36
CA HIS A 128 -6.29 -8.03 14.45
C HIS A 128 -6.09 -8.98 13.26
N THR A 129 -7.11 -9.10 12.41
CA THR A 129 -6.96 -9.79 11.13
C THR A 129 -7.15 -8.82 9.98
N ALA A 130 -6.05 -8.51 9.30
CA ALA A 130 -6.07 -7.56 8.19
C ALA A 130 -6.63 -8.16 6.88
N ARG A 131 -6.88 -9.47 6.83
CA ARG A 131 -7.29 -10.15 5.58
C ARG A 131 -8.49 -9.50 4.90
N PRO A 132 -9.66 -9.29 5.55
CA PRO A 132 -10.80 -8.72 4.85
C PRO A 132 -10.53 -7.30 4.35
N ALA A 133 -9.76 -6.48 5.07
CA ALA A 133 -9.38 -5.14 4.64
C ALA A 133 -8.45 -5.13 3.42
N LEU A 134 -7.53 -6.09 3.34
CA LEU A 134 -6.47 -6.12 2.33
C LEU A 134 -6.79 -6.99 1.11
N THR A 135 -7.82 -7.83 1.20
CA THR A 135 -8.15 -8.82 0.16
C THR A 135 -9.63 -8.86 -0.21
N GLY A 136 -10.52 -8.24 0.59
CA GLY A 136 -11.97 -8.38 0.47
C GLY A 136 -12.52 -9.69 1.03
N SER A 137 -11.70 -10.54 1.68
CA SER A 137 -12.13 -11.87 2.13
C SER A 137 -11.34 -12.37 3.33
N PHE A 138 -11.99 -13.06 4.25
CA PHE A 138 -11.34 -13.74 5.37
C PHE A 138 -10.47 -14.93 4.93
N ASN A 139 -10.79 -15.52 3.80
CA ASN A 139 -10.16 -16.75 3.33
C ASN A 139 -9.03 -16.51 2.32
N SER A 140 -8.84 -15.27 1.88
CA SER A 140 -7.81 -14.94 0.90
C SER A 140 -6.51 -14.51 1.58
N LEU A 141 -5.38 -14.83 0.95
CA LEU A 141 -4.07 -14.24 1.20
C LEU A 141 -3.61 -13.37 0.04
N THR A 142 -4.43 -13.25 -1.02
CA THR A 142 -4.13 -12.50 -2.24
C THR A 142 -4.60 -11.07 -2.08
N THR A 143 -3.66 -10.13 -1.96
CA THR A 143 -3.94 -8.70 -1.78
C THR A 143 -4.40 -8.02 -3.07
N TYR A 144 -5.03 -6.85 -2.94
CA TYR A 144 -5.38 -5.99 -4.08
C TYR A 144 -4.18 -5.72 -4.99
N GLY A 145 -3.02 -5.39 -4.41
CA GLY A 145 -1.79 -5.12 -5.16
C GLY A 145 -1.29 -6.33 -5.96
N ALA A 146 -1.46 -7.53 -5.41
CA ALA A 146 -1.14 -8.77 -6.11
C ALA A 146 -2.03 -8.99 -7.33
N VAL A 147 -3.32 -8.71 -7.20
CA VAL A 147 -4.28 -8.77 -8.32
C VAL A 147 -3.94 -7.75 -9.41
N VAL A 148 -3.63 -6.52 -9.00
CA VAL A 148 -3.18 -5.46 -9.93
C VAL A 148 -1.91 -5.89 -10.66
N THR A 149 -0.94 -6.45 -9.94
CA THR A 149 0.30 -6.99 -10.54
C THR A 149 0.01 -8.07 -11.57
N ARG A 150 -0.90 -8.99 -11.24
CA ARG A 150 -1.27 -10.11 -12.12
C ARG A 150 -1.94 -9.68 -13.40
N LEU A 151 -2.82 -8.68 -13.33
CA LEU A 151 -3.67 -8.28 -14.45
C LEU A 151 -3.09 -7.13 -15.28
N LYS A 152 -2.37 -6.22 -14.63
CA LYS A 152 -1.88 -4.99 -15.29
C LYS A 152 -0.36 -4.93 -15.46
N GLY A 153 0.39 -5.76 -14.76
CA GLY A 153 1.85 -5.77 -14.84
C GLY A 153 2.51 -4.46 -14.38
N ALA A 154 3.76 -4.27 -14.75
CA ALA A 154 4.54 -3.08 -14.46
C ALA A 154 4.38 -1.98 -15.52
N ILE A 155 4.76 -0.75 -15.19
CA ILE A 155 4.96 0.36 -16.14
C ILE A 155 6.46 0.66 -16.17
N GLY A 156 7.10 0.45 -17.32
CA GLY A 156 8.54 0.63 -17.46
C GLY A 156 9.32 -0.25 -16.46
N ASP A 157 10.33 0.34 -15.82
CA ASP A 157 11.18 -0.36 -14.85
C ASP A 157 10.59 -0.38 -13.44
N MET A 158 9.51 0.36 -13.19
CA MET A 158 8.94 0.46 -11.84
C MET A 158 8.28 -0.85 -11.39
N PRO A 159 8.49 -1.25 -10.13
CA PRO A 159 7.77 -2.39 -9.57
C PRO A 159 6.26 -2.10 -9.57
N PRO A 160 5.43 -3.06 -9.99
CA PRO A 160 3.98 -2.84 -10.06
C PRO A 160 3.33 -2.74 -8.67
N TYR A 161 3.95 -3.36 -7.66
CA TYR A 161 3.44 -3.39 -6.30
C TYR A 161 4.57 -3.17 -5.29
N VAL A 162 4.42 -2.17 -4.43
CA VAL A 162 5.33 -1.84 -3.34
C VAL A 162 4.55 -1.81 -2.02
N HIS A 163 5.11 -2.42 -0.98
CA HIS A 163 4.62 -2.33 0.38
C HIS A 163 5.59 -1.51 1.22
N LEU A 164 5.09 -0.40 1.77
CA LEU A 164 5.79 0.48 2.70
C LEU A 164 5.35 0.16 4.12
N GLY A 165 6.29 -0.25 4.96
CA GLY A 165 6.05 -0.63 6.33
C GLY A 165 6.55 -2.03 6.65
N GLY A 166 6.48 -2.40 7.91
CA GLY A 166 6.85 -3.72 8.38
C GLY A 166 5.80 -4.79 8.08
N LYS A 167 6.02 -5.98 8.60
CA LYS A 167 5.03 -7.07 8.50
C LYS A 167 3.70 -6.65 9.11
N ILE A 168 2.62 -7.00 8.46
CA ILE A 168 1.26 -6.79 8.98
C ILE A 168 1.02 -7.81 10.10
N PHE A 169 0.55 -7.31 11.24
CA PHE A 169 0.33 -8.12 12.44
C PHE A 169 -0.71 -9.21 12.17
N ASN A 170 -0.51 -10.39 12.77
CA ASN A 170 -1.41 -11.55 12.67
C ASN A 170 -1.87 -11.96 11.25
N THR A 171 -1.12 -11.60 10.21
CA THR A 171 -1.48 -11.93 8.84
C THR A 171 -0.29 -12.52 8.07
N PRO A 172 0.28 -13.64 8.52
CA PRO A 172 1.41 -14.25 7.86
C PRO A 172 1.04 -14.72 6.44
N GLY A 173 1.95 -14.53 5.49
CA GLY A 173 1.81 -15.01 4.11
C GLY A 173 0.85 -14.22 3.24
N ILE A 174 0.35 -13.06 3.71
CA ILE A 174 -0.45 -12.16 2.88
C ILE A 174 0.43 -11.51 1.80
N GLY A 175 -0.06 -11.48 0.59
CA GLY A 175 0.69 -10.98 -0.56
C GLY A 175 0.13 -11.52 -1.87
N GLY A 176 0.94 -12.26 -2.62
CA GLY A 176 0.53 -12.92 -3.87
C GLY A 176 -0.50 -14.03 -3.68
N GLY A 177 -0.50 -14.68 -2.51
CA GLY A 177 -1.45 -15.72 -2.21
C GLY A 177 -1.46 -16.83 -3.28
N ILE A 178 -2.64 -17.18 -3.80
CA ILE A 178 -2.75 -18.18 -4.89
C ILE A 178 -2.16 -17.72 -6.23
N LEU A 179 -1.94 -16.44 -6.43
CA LEU A 179 -1.28 -15.92 -7.63
C LEU A 179 0.23 -16.17 -7.61
N GLY A 180 0.74 -16.62 -6.46
CA GLY A 180 2.14 -16.96 -6.26
C GLY A 180 3.03 -15.75 -5.96
N SER A 181 4.25 -16.06 -5.58
CA SER A 181 5.25 -15.06 -5.14
C SER A 181 5.66 -14.06 -6.23
N ALA A 182 5.36 -14.33 -7.49
CA ALA A 182 5.56 -13.38 -8.59
C ALA A 182 4.66 -12.12 -8.46
N CYS A 183 3.62 -12.19 -7.65
CA CYS A 183 2.70 -11.09 -7.38
C CYS A 183 2.87 -10.49 -5.97
N ASP A 184 3.86 -10.93 -5.18
CA ASP A 184 4.16 -10.31 -3.89
C ASP A 184 4.70 -8.87 -4.05
N PRO A 185 4.51 -7.99 -3.06
CA PRO A 185 5.09 -6.65 -3.09
C PRO A 185 6.61 -6.66 -2.95
N ILE A 186 7.24 -5.60 -3.42
CA ILE A 186 8.54 -5.21 -2.89
C ILE A 186 8.29 -4.56 -1.53
N GLU A 187 8.85 -5.17 -0.48
CA GLU A 187 8.73 -4.64 0.88
C GLU A 187 9.85 -3.65 1.21
N ILE A 188 9.47 -2.45 1.64
CA ILE A 188 10.35 -1.44 2.20
C ILE A 188 9.97 -1.27 3.67
N ARG A 189 10.78 -1.82 4.56
CA ARG A 189 10.43 -1.88 6.00
C ARG A 189 10.56 -0.54 6.69
N ASP A 190 11.54 0.25 6.32
CA ASP A 190 11.81 1.56 6.88
C ASP A 190 12.18 2.53 5.76
N PRO A 191 11.18 3.19 5.13
CA PRO A 191 11.44 4.17 4.09
C PRO A 191 12.04 5.48 4.64
N PHE A 192 12.04 5.67 5.97
CA PHE A 192 12.52 6.88 6.63
C PHE A 192 13.85 6.67 7.39
N GLY A 193 14.25 5.45 7.63
CA GLY A 193 15.52 5.11 8.28
C GLY A 193 16.64 5.92 7.64
N ARG A 194 17.63 6.35 8.43
CA ARG A 194 18.80 7.15 8.01
C ARG A 194 19.49 6.64 6.75
N GLN A 195 18.99 5.54 6.27
CA GLN A 195 19.22 4.91 5.01
C GLN A 195 17.93 4.14 4.61
N VAL A 196 17.01 4.73 3.82
CA VAL A 196 16.57 3.91 2.68
C VAL A 196 17.88 3.56 2.03
N ASN A 197 18.37 2.35 2.27
CA ASN A 197 19.66 1.99 1.76
C ASN A 197 19.50 1.91 0.24
N LEU A 198 19.65 3.07 -0.43
CA LEU A 198 19.61 3.17 -1.90
C LEU A 198 20.63 2.22 -2.52
N GLN A 199 21.63 1.79 -1.71
CA GLN A 199 22.50 0.67 -2.05
C GLN A 199 21.72 -0.63 -2.24
N GLN A 200 20.52 -0.76 -1.67
CA GLN A 200 19.64 -1.93 -1.91
C GLN A 200 19.08 -1.93 -3.34
N PHE A 201 18.92 -0.76 -3.95
CA PHE A 201 18.54 -0.58 -5.36
C PHE A 201 19.74 -0.22 -6.24
N SER A 202 20.94 -0.47 -5.77
CA SER A 202 22.18 -0.26 -6.51
C SER A 202 23.01 -1.54 -6.50
N LEU A 203 23.90 -1.63 -7.47
CA LEU A 203 24.91 -2.68 -7.47
C LEU A 203 25.80 -2.50 -6.24
N SER A 204 26.28 -3.62 -5.68
CA SER A 204 27.29 -3.60 -4.62
C SER A 204 28.49 -2.75 -5.05
N ALA A 205 29.13 -2.05 -4.11
CA ALA A 205 30.21 -1.11 -4.39
C ALA A 205 31.40 -1.73 -5.16
N ASP A 206 31.57 -3.07 -5.07
CA ASP A 206 32.58 -3.85 -5.77
C ASP A 206 32.13 -4.33 -7.15
N VAL A 207 30.87 -4.05 -7.57
CA VAL A 207 30.31 -4.48 -8.84
C VAL A 207 29.97 -3.28 -9.70
N THR A 208 30.83 -2.98 -10.70
CA THR A 208 30.51 -1.94 -11.67
C THR A 208 29.35 -2.36 -12.59
N PRO A 209 28.58 -1.41 -13.16
CA PRO A 209 27.54 -1.71 -14.15
C PRO A 209 28.01 -2.58 -15.29
N GLN A 210 29.23 -2.33 -15.79
CA GLN A 210 29.86 -3.11 -16.86
C GLN A 210 30.13 -4.57 -16.42
N ARG A 211 30.64 -4.74 -15.22
CA ARG A 211 30.91 -6.08 -14.64
C ARG A 211 29.62 -6.85 -14.39
N PHE A 212 28.59 -6.16 -13.98
CA PHE A 212 27.23 -6.72 -13.80
C PHE A 212 26.65 -7.17 -15.16
N HIS A 213 26.79 -6.35 -16.20
CA HIS A 213 26.32 -6.67 -17.54
C HIS A 213 27.06 -7.90 -18.10
N GLN A 214 28.38 -7.95 -18.00
CA GLN A 214 29.18 -9.12 -18.42
C GLN A 214 28.77 -10.40 -17.69
N ARG A 215 28.53 -10.33 -16.38
CA ARG A 215 28.03 -11.48 -15.60
C ARG A 215 26.66 -11.95 -16.09
N ARG A 216 25.78 -11.04 -16.46
CA ARG A 216 24.49 -11.35 -17.05
C ARG A 216 24.62 -12.04 -18.40
N GLU A 217 25.43 -11.51 -19.29
CA GLU A 217 25.68 -12.12 -20.60
C GLU A 217 26.20 -13.55 -20.46
N LEU A 218 27.15 -13.76 -19.55
CA LEU A 218 27.66 -15.09 -19.25
C LEU A 218 26.58 -16.03 -18.71
N LEU A 219 25.77 -15.55 -17.79
CA LEU A 219 24.64 -16.31 -17.24
C LEU A 219 23.64 -16.70 -18.35
N ASN A 220 23.27 -15.75 -19.19
CA ASN A 220 22.38 -15.98 -20.33
C ASN A 220 22.94 -17.01 -21.30
N ALA A 221 24.25 -16.95 -21.58
CA ALA A 221 24.91 -17.93 -22.45
C ALA A 221 24.89 -19.35 -21.85
N VAL A 222 25.11 -19.47 -20.53
CA VAL A 222 25.02 -20.74 -19.81
C VAL A 222 23.59 -21.27 -19.81
N ASP A 223 22.60 -20.38 -19.62
CA ASP A 223 21.21 -20.77 -19.58
C ASP A 223 20.67 -21.17 -20.95
N GLN A 224 21.09 -20.48 -22.02
CA GLN A 224 20.80 -20.90 -23.41
C GLN A 224 21.42 -22.25 -23.75
N ALA A 225 22.65 -22.52 -23.31
CA ALA A 225 23.30 -23.81 -23.50
C ALA A 225 22.54 -24.94 -22.76
N ARG A 226 21.98 -24.65 -21.57
CA ARG A 226 21.16 -25.59 -20.80
C ARG A 226 19.76 -25.75 -21.40
N ALA A 227 19.13 -24.66 -21.89
CA ALA A 227 17.81 -24.71 -22.50
C ALA A 227 17.81 -25.58 -23.76
N LYS A 228 18.92 -25.59 -24.52
CA LYS A 228 19.12 -26.51 -25.66
C LYS A 228 19.17 -27.98 -25.23
N ALA A 229 19.54 -28.24 -23.98
CA ALA A 229 19.65 -29.60 -23.43
C ALA A 229 18.38 -30.04 -22.67
N ASN A 230 17.48 -29.13 -22.28
CA ASN A 230 16.29 -29.44 -21.47
C ASN A 230 15.16 -28.43 -21.80
N THR A 231 14.12 -28.88 -22.48
CA THR A 231 12.97 -28.07 -22.88
C THR A 231 12.04 -27.80 -21.69
N GLY A 232 12.08 -26.60 -21.11
CA GLY A 232 11.16 -26.27 -20.03
C GLY A 232 10.80 -24.78 -19.92
N ALA A 233 9.50 -24.47 -20.07
CA ALA A 233 8.88 -23.15 -19.81
C ALA A 233 9.22 -22.53 -18.43
N ALA A 234 9.84 -23.28 -17.53
CA ALA A 234 10.35 -22.80 -16.25
C ALA A 234 11.64 -22.00 -16.37
N ILE A 235 12.48 -22.30 -17.36
CA ILE A 235 13.77 -21.63 -17.60
C ILE A 235 13.51 -20.24 -18.23
N GLU A 236 12.64 -20.14 -19.22
CA GLU A 236 12.26 -18.85 -19.83
C GLU A 236 11.64 -17.88 -18.82
N ARG A 237 10.83 -18.39 -17.92
CA ARG A 237 10.28 -17.60 -16.83
C ARG A 237 11.37 -17.08 -15.88
N MET A 238 12.34 -17.91 -15.52
CA MET A 238 13.46 -17.53 -14.67
C MET A 238 14.31 -16.43 -15.30
N ASP A 239 14.58 -16.50 -16.60
CA ASP A 239 15.36 -15.49 -17.34
C ASP A 239 14.66 -14.13 -17.37
N THR A 240 13.36 -14.12 -17.58
CA THR A 240 12.52 -12.91 -17.48
C THR A 240 12.61 -12.30 -16.07
N PHE A 241 12.69 -13.11 -15.06
CA PHE A 241 12.85 -12.71 -13.67
C PHE A 241 14.16 -12.01 -13.40
N HIS A 242 15.25 -12.62 -13.79
CA HIS A 242 16.58 -12.05 -13.63
C HIS A 242 16.73 -10.73 -14.37
N GLN A 243 16.15 -10.65 -15.57
CA GLN A 243 16.20 -9.45 -16.40
C GLN A 243 15.56 -8.26 -15.67
N ARG A 244 14.39 -8.44 -15.09
CA ARG A 244 13.65 -7.36 -14.42
C ARG A 244 14.30 -6.95 -13.10
N ALA A 245 14.74 -7.92 -12.29
CA ALA A 245 15.51 -7.61 -11.09
C ALA A 245 16.75 -6.77 -11.42
N ALA A 246 17.44 -7.12 -12.52
CA ALA A 246 18.57 -6.37 -13.00
C ALA A 246 18.18 -4.95 -13.44
N ASN A 247 17.07 -4.79 -14.16
CA ASN A 247 16.58 -3.48 -14.61
C ASN A 247 16.28 -2.57 -13.40
N ILE A 248 15.62 -3.09 -12.38
CA ILE A 248 15.34 -2.31 -11.14
C ILE A 248 16.63 -1.86 -10.47
N LEU A 249 17.64 -2.76 -10.34
CA LEU A 249 18.92 -2.44 -9.70
C LEU A 249 19.76 -1.42 -10.49
N THR A 250 19.55 -1.32 -11.81
CA THR A 250 20.32 -0.43 -12.68
C THR A 250 19.55 0.81 -13.12
N SER A 251 18.25 0.85 -12.92
CA SER A 251 17.41 1.97 -13.38
C SER A 251 17.59 3.22 -12.53
N PRO A 252 17.99 4.35 -13.12
CA PRO A 252 18.00 5.64 -12.42
C PRO A 252 16.60 6.08 -12.01
N ILE A 253 15.56 5.73 -12.78
CA ILE A 253 14.17 6.08 -12.50
C ILE A 253 13.73 5.46 -11.17
N VAL A 254 14.01 4.17 -10.97
CA VAL A 254 13.70 3.47 -9.74
C VAL A 254 14.43 4.10 -8.56
N ARG A 255 15.74 4.29 -8.67
CA ARG A 255 16.53 4.93 -7.60
C ARG A 255 16.02 6.31 -7.23
N ASN A 256 15.73 7.15 -8.22
CA ASN A 256 15.21 8.49 -8.00
C ASN A 256 13.83 8.45 -7.35
N ALA A 257 12.95 7.51 -7.70
CA ALA A 257 11.63 7.38 -7.10
C ALA A 257 11.68 7.11 -5.59
N PHE A 258 12.67 6.33 -5.13
CA PHE A 258 12.88 6.04 -3.72
C PHE A 258 13.73 7.08 -2.97
N ASP A 259 14.30 8.06 -3.64
CA ASP A 259 15.16 9.08 -3.03
C ASP A 259 14.36 10.33 -2.62
N LEU A 260 13.97 10.40 -1.34
CA LEU A 260 13.23 11.55 -0.80
C LEU A 260 14.08 12.84 -0.77
N SER A 261 15.41 12.76 -0.87
CA SER A 261 16.25 13.94 -0.90
C SER A 261 16.08 14.78 -2.18
N GLN A 262 15.50 14.19 -3.22
CA GLN A 262 15.14 14.89 -4.45
C GLN A 262 13.96 15.86 -4.29
N GLU A 263 13.21 15.75 -3.20
CA GLU A 263 12.09 16.65 -2.91
C GLU A 263 12.57 17.88 -2.12
N ARG A 264 11.92 19.01 -2.40
CA ARG A 264 12.19 20.26 -1.67
C ARG A 264 11.90 20.04 -0.17
N GLU A 265 12.74 20.58 0.67
CA GLU A 265 12.59 20.50 2.13
C GLU A 265 11.21 20.99 2.58
N THR A 266 10.74 22.12 2.05
CA THR A 266 9.41 22.66 2.34
C THR A 266 8.26 21.70 2.02
N LEU A 267 8.40 20.84 1.00
CA LEU A 267 7.40 19.82 0.71
C LEU A 267 7.52 18.66 1.70
N ARG A 268 8.74 18.25 2.05
CA ARG A 268 8.97 17.19 3.05
C ARG A 268 8.41 17.60 4.42
N GLU A 269 8.58 18.87 4.80
CA GLU A 269 8.01 19.44 6.03
C GLU A 269 6.48 19.49 6.00
N ARG A 270 5.87 19.81 4.86
CA ARG A 270 4.41 19.79 4.69
C ARG A 270 3.82 18.41 4.95
N TYR A 271 4.49 17.34 4.50
CA TYR A 271 4.08 15.96 4.81
C TYR A 271 4.27 15.58 6.29
N GLY A 272 5.06 16.36 7.02
CA GLY A 272 5.45 16.10 8.41
C GLY A 272 6.67 15.18 8.54
N ALA A 273 7.37 15.30 9.67
CA ALA A 273 8.58 14.53 9.97
C ALA A 273 8.30 13.11 10.48
N SER A 274 7.03 12.70 10.61
CA SER A 274 6.65 11.36 11.04
C SER A 274 6.98 10.31 9.97
N HIS A 275 7.12 9.06 10.37
CA HIS A 275 7.28 7.94 9.43
C HIS A 275 6.10 7.86 8.46
N PHE A 276 4.89 8.10 8.96
CA PHE A 276 3.68 8.14 8.14
C PHE A 276 3.75 9.21 7.06
N GLY A 277 4.02 10.46 7.42
CA GLY A 277 4.09 11.57 6.46
C GLY A 277 5.13 11.34 5.37
N GLN A 278 6.34 10.91 5.74
CA GLN A 278 7.40 10.63 4.77
C GLN A 278 7.10 9.39 3.91
N SER A 279 6.38 8.42 4.45
CA SER A 279 5.91 7.26 3.68
C SER A 279 4.84 7.63 2.66
N LEU A 280 3.95 8.57 2.99
CA LEU A 280 3.00 9.13 2.03
C LEU A 280 3.70 9.88 0.89
N LEU A 281 4.74 10.67 1.21
CA LEU A 281 5.58 11.30 0.20
C LEU A 281 6.25 10.27 -0.71
N MET A 282 6.79 9.20 -0.13
CA MET A 282 7.35 8.07 -0.89
C MET A 282 6.28 7.44 -1.79
N ALA A 283 5.09 7.17 -1.27
CA ALA A 283 4.00 6.57 -2.03
C ALA A 283 3.60 7.45 -3.23
N ARG A 284 3.52 8.78 -3.05
CA ARG A 284 3.26 9.72 -4.14
C ARG A 284 4.36 9.65 -5.22
N ARG A 285 5.64 9.65 -4.83
CA ARG A 285 6.77 9.54 -5.76
C ARG A 285 6.73 8.23 -6.56
N LEU A 286 6.42 7.13 -5.89
CA LEU A 286 6.32 5.82 -6.52
C LEU A 286 5.20 5.77 -7.57
N VAL A 287 4.00 6.29 -7.26
CA VAL A 287 2.92 6.33 -8.25
C VAL A 287 3.21 7.31 -9.38
N GLU A 288 3.85 8.45 -9.10
CA GLU A 288 4.30 9.39 -10.11
C GLU A 288 5.31 8.75 -11.08
N ALA A 289 6.22 7.92 -10.57
CA ALA A 289 7.21 7.18 -11.37
C ALA A 289 6.62 5.97 -12.11
N GLY A 290 5.40 5.52 -11.77
CA GLY A 290 4.72 4.44 -12.50
C GLY A 290 4.38 3.20 -11.70
N THR A 291 4.63 3.15 -10.38
CA THR A 291 4.12 2.06 -9.53
C THR A 291 2.60 2.06 -9.55
N ARG A 292 2.00 0.90 -9.82
CA ARG A 292 0.54 0.78 -9.93
C ARG A 292 -0.17 0.68 -8.60
N PHE A 293 0.45 0.03 -7.62
CA PHE A 293 -0.13 -0.16 -6.30
C PHE A 293 0.93 0.04 -5.22
N VAL A 294 0.71 1.01 -4.35
CA VAL A 294 1.51 1.23 -3.16
C VAL A 294 0.62 0.95 -1.96
N GLN A 295 0.95 -0.09 -1.21
CA GLN A 295 0.33 -0.38 0.08
C GLN A 295 1.21 0.20 1.17
N LEU A 296 0.66 1.07 1.97
CA LEU A 296 1.33 1.70 3.09
C LEU A 296 0.67 1.20 4.38
N LYS A 297 1.46 0.62 5.26
CA LYS A 297 1.04 0.31 6.63
C LYS A 297 1.39 1.50 7.52
N TRP A 298 0.49 1.90 8.41
CA TRP A 298 0.83 2.83 9.49
C TRP A 298 1.93 2.22 10.37
N TYR A 299 2.95 3.00 10.68
CA TYR A 299 4.14 2.49 11.36
C TYR A 299 3.97 2.36 12.86
N ASP A 300 4.55 1.31 13.44
CA ASP A 300 4.57 1.08 14.88
C ASP A 300 5.29 2.21 15.63
N TRP A 301 6.24 2.88 14.99
CA TRP A 301 6.99 4.03 15.56
C TRP A 301 6.15 5.31 15.66
N ASP A 302 5.10 5.45 14.89
CA ASP A 302 4.13 6.53 15.03
C ASP A 302 3.03 6.19 16.04
N GLY A 303 3.13 5.00 16.68
CA GLY A 303 2.19 4.44 17.62
C GLY A 303 1.00 3.74 16.92
N PRO A 304 0.58 2.55 17.38
CA PRO A 304 -0.55 1.84 16.79
C PRO A 304 -1.87 2.58 17.04
N TRP A 305 -2.86 2.35 16.15
CA TRP A 305 -4.24 2.83 16.33
C TRP A 305 -5.02 2.07 17.41
N ASP A 306 -4.33 1.21 18.13
CA ASP A 306 -4.90 0.36 19.18
C ASP A 306 -5.02 1.13 20.51
N ILE A 307 -6.21 1.69 20.76
CA ILE A 307 -6.49 2.64 21.85
C ILE A 307 -7.28 2.02 23.01
N HIS A 308 -6.80 0.92 23.56
CA HIS A 308 -7.47 0.23 24.67
C HIS A 308 -7.48 0.99 26.02
N GLY A 309 -6.63 1.99 26.21
CA GLY A 309 -6.48 2.71 27.49
C GLY A 309 -5.54 2.02 28.48
N PHE A 310 -5.14 0.79 28.24
CA PHE A 310 -4.19 0.08 29.08
C PHE A 310 -2.75 0.54 28.77
N ASN A 311 -1.94 0.83 29.80
CA ASN A 311 -0.55 1.29 29.64
C ASN A 311 -0.36 2.54 28.76
N SER A 312 -1.14 3.59 29.01
CA SER A 312 -1.06 4.87 28.27
C SER A 312 -1.39 4.77 26.78
N THR A 313 -2.31 3.89 26.42
CA THR A 313 -2.81 3.74 25.05
C THR A 313 -4.28 4.16 24.91
N GLY A 314 -4.73 5.15 25.68
CA GLY A 314 -6.10 5.62 25.71
C GLY A 314 -6.45 6.56 24.55
N ILE A 315 -7.67 7.12 24.63
CA ILE A 315 -8.21 8.02 23.60
C ILE A 315 -7.37 9.31 23.49
N GLU A 316 -6.68 9.72 24.54
CA GLU A 316 -5.80 10.90 24.54
C GLU A 316 -4.72 10.85 23.45
N ARG A 317 -4.27 9.67 23.09
CA ARG A 317 -3.31 9.50 21.99
C ARG A 317 -3.84 9.94 20.64
N MET A 318 -5.16 9.98 20.47
CA MET A 318 -5.76 10.51 19.24
C MET A 318 -5.35 11.97 19.04
N GLU A 319 -5.45 12.79 20.08
CA GLU A 319 -5.09 14.21 20.03
C GLU A 319 -3.58 14.44 20.04
N GLU A 320 -2.85 13.74 20.89
CA GLU A 320 -1.44 14.01 21.13
C GLU A 320 -0.52 13.47 20.03
N GLU A 321 -0.88 12.35 19.39
CA GLU A 321 0.03 11.63 18.52
C GLU A 321 -0.56 11.30 17.14
N LEU A 322 -1.73 10.65 17.10
CA LEU A 322 -2.20 9.99 15.87
C LEU A 322 -2.83 11.00 14.90
N MET A 323 -3.76 11.83 15.38
CA MET A 323 -4.49 12.76 14.53
C MET A 323 -3.63 13.85 13.92
N PRO A 324 -2.71 14.50 14.66
CA PRO A 324 -1.86 15.51 14.03
C PRO A 324 -1.03 14.98 12.86
N ARG A 325 -0.47 13.78 13.00
CA ARG A 325 0.32 13.14 11.93
C ARG A 325 -0.55 12.69 10.77
N PHE A 326 -1.72 12.13 11.08
CA PHE A 326 -2.68 11.65 10.08
C PHE A 326 -3.27 12.80 9.26
N ASP A 327 -3.79 13.82 9.94
CA ASP A 327 -4.42 14.99 9.32
C ASP A 327 -3.44 15.74 8.41
N GLN A 328 -2.24 16.04 8.93
CA GLN A 328 -1.18 16.70 8.17
C GLN A 328 -0.74 15.87 6.96
N GLY A 329 -0.43 14.61 7.16
CA GLY A 329 0.13 13.75 6.10
C GLY A 329 -0.88 13.49 4.99
N LEU A 330 -2.11 13.06 5.35
CA LEU A 330 -3.14 12.70 4.37
C LEU A 330 -3.63 13.92 3.59
N SER A 331 -3.87 15.05 4.27
CA SER A 331 -4.29 16.29 3.61
C SER A 331 -3.23 16.80 2.63
N THR A 332 -1.95 16.73 3.01
CA THR A 332 -0.84 17.08 2.12
C THR A 332 -0.74 16.14 0.93
N LEU A 333 -0.95 14.84 1.11
CA LEU A 333 -0.97 13.87 0.00
C LEU A 333 -2.05 14.22 -1.02
N LEU A 334 -3.27 14.52 -0.57
CA LEU A 334 -4.38 14.87 -1.45
C LEU A 334 -4.10 16.17 -2.23
N ASP A 335 -3.52 17.18 -1.57
CA ASP A 335 -3.13 18.42 -2.22
C ASP A 335 -2.00 18.19 -3.23
N ASP A 336 -0.94 17.46 -2.87
CA ASP A 336 0.20 17.21 -3.76
C ASP A 336 -0.19 16.39 -5.00
N LEU A 337 -1.05 15.37 -4.81
CA LEU A 337 -1.62 14.61 -5.93
C LEU A 337 -2.48 15.49 -6.86
N ARG A 338 -3.30 16.39 -6.30
CA ARG A 338 -4.11 17.34 -7.07
C ARG A 338 -3.22 18.32 -7.84
N ASP A 339 -2.28 18.95 -7.15
CA ASP A 339 -1.42 20.00 -7.69
C ASP A 339 -0.53 19.47 -8.83
N ARG A 340 -0.21 18.18 -8.81
CA ARG A 340 0.51 17.45 -9.87
C ARG A 340 -0.40 16.86 -10.95
N GLY A 341 -1.71 17.02 -10.84
CA GLY A 341 -2.67 16.40 -11.77
C GLY A 341 -2.74 14.87 -11.67
N LEU A 342 -2.25 14.28 -10.59
CA LEU A 342 -2.22 12.83 -10.37
C LEU A 342 -3.49 12.29 -9.69
N LEU A 343 -4.25 13.14 -8.98
CA LEU A 343 -5.39 12.70 -8.17
C LEU A 343 -6.45 11.98 -9.01
N ALA A 344 -6.74 12.48 -10.21
CA ALA A 344 -7.73 11.87 -11.10
C ALA A 344 -7.36 10.44 -11.54
N SER A 345 -6.07 10.10 -11.56
CA SER A 345 -5.56 8.78 -11.96
C SER A 345 -5.02 7.96 -10.79
N THR A 346 -5.09 8.46 -9.56
CA THR A 346 -4.59 7.77 -8.36
C THR A 346 -5.72 7.62 -7.35
N LEU A 347 -6.14 6.39 -7.12
CA LEU A 347 -7.06 6.06 -6.03
C LEU A 347 -6.29 6.06 -4.71
N VAL A 348 -6.71 6.86 -3.76
CA VAL A 348 -6.26 6.81 -2.37
C VAL A 348 -7.33 6.10 -1.56
N VAL A 349 -6.94 5.08 -0.80
CA VAL A 349 -7.82 4.30 0.08
C VAL A 349 -7.26 4.36 1.49
N VAL A 350 -8.10 4.63 2.48
CA VAL A 350 -7.75 4.60 3.91
C VAL A 350 -8.74 3.69 4.63
N VAL A 351 -8.24 2.66 5.30
CA VAL A 351 -9.05 1.70 6.05
C VAL A 351 -8.20 1.01 7.13
N GLY A 352 -8.85 0.57 8.22
CA GLY A 352 -8.26 -0.33 9.21
C GLY A 352 -8.82 -1.75 9.13
N GLU A 353 -8.43 -2.61 10.07
CA GLU A 353 -8.94 -3.99 10.15
C GLU A 353 -10.20 -4.12 11.00
N MET A 354 -10.55 -3.11 11.79
CA MET A 354 -11.74 -3.05 12.64
C MET A 354 -12.00 -1.61 13.09
N GLY A 355 -13.19 -1.37 13.65
CA GLY A 355 -13.50 -0.17 14.40
C GLY A 355 -13.33 -0.37 15.91
N ARG A 356 -13.95 0.52 16.70
CA ARG A 356 -13.86 0.53 18.15
C ARG A 356 -15.23 0.49 18.81
N THR A 357 -15.28 -0.06 20.05
CA THR A 357 -16.52 -0.14 20.82
C THR A 357 -17.15 1.23 21.02
N PRO A 358 -18.49 1.34 20.96
CA PRO A 358 -19.18 2.60 21.26
C PRO A 358 -18.84 3.17 22.62
N ARG A 359 -18.89 2.34 23.65
CA ARG A 359 -18.59 2.78 25.00
C ARG A 359 -17.09 2.81 25.27
N ILE A 360 -16.67 3.91 25.86
CA ILE A 360 -15.33 4.04 26.44
C ILE A 360 -15.23 3.11 27.65
N ASN A 361 -14.19 2.32 27.73
CA ASN A 361 -13.97 1.39 28.81
C ASN A 361 -13.40 2.11 30.05
N HIS A 362 -13.26 1.39 31.17
CA HIS A 362 -12.82 1.95 32.43
C HIS A 362 -11.34 2.38 32.48
N TRP A 363 -10.57 2.07 31.43
CA TRP A 363 -9.18 2.53 31.28
C TRP A 363 -9.06 3.79 30.39
N GLY A 364 -10.19 4.39 29.97
CA GLY A 364 -10.20 5.57 29.12
C GLY A 364 -9.90 5.27 27.65
N GLY A 365 -10.11 4.05 27.23
CA GLY A 365 -9.92 3.60 25.86
C GLY A 365 -11.17 2.99 25.23
N ARG A 366 -11.03 2.44 24.03
CA ARG A 366 -12.07 1.67 23.36
C ARG A 366 -11.55 0.30 22.94
N ASP A 367 -12.37 -0.71 23.15
CA ASP A 367 -12.03 -2.09 22.79
C ASP A 367 -12.29 -2.35 21.31
N HIS A 368 -11.92 -3.55 20.84
CA HIS A 368 -12.11 -3.96 19.45
C HIS A 368 -13.59 -4.09 19.08
N TRP A 369 -13.93 -3.66 17.85
CA TRP A 369 -15.28 -3.73 17.34
C TRP A 369 -15.32 -4.06 15.85
N GLY A 370 -15.84 -5.22 15.50
CA GLY A 370 -15.88 -5.68 14.10
C GLY A 370 -17.16 -5.29 13.35
N ASN A 371 -18.20 -4.81 14.07
CA ASN A 371 -19.51 -4.59 13.46
C ASN A 371 -19.61 -3.30 12.65
N LEU A 372 -18.71 -2.35 12.90
CA LEU A 372 -18.70 -1.07 12.22
C LEU A 372 -17.29 -0.51 12.15
N LEU A 373 -16.91 -0.06 10.98
CA LEU A 373 -15.72 0.75 10.74
C LEU A 373 -15.97 1.69 9.57
N PHE A 374 -15.05 2.61 9.34
CA PHE A 374 -15.11 3.52 8.19
C PHE A 374 -14.08 3.14 7.13
N ALA A 375 -14.32 3.62 5.90
CA ALA A 375 -13.29 3.71 4.89
C ALA A 375 -13.38 5.07 4.19
N LEU A 376 -12.22 5.66 3.86
CA LEU A 376 -12.12 6.88 3.07
C LEU A 376 -11.48 6.56 1.72
N LEU A 377 -12.09 7.04 0.64
CA LEU A 377 -11.58 6.93 -0.72
C LEU A 377 -11.44 8.32 -1.34
N ALA A 378 -10.41 8.55 -2.13
CA ALA A 378 -10.26 9.81 -2.86
C ALA A 378 -9.58 9.59 -4.20
N GLY A 379 -9.87 10.43 -5.17
CA GLY A 379 -9.25 10.36 -6.49
C GLY A 379 -9.61 9.12 -7.30
N GLY A 380 -8.84 8.80 -8.33
CA GLY A 380 -9.09 7.64 -9.20
C GLY A 380 -10.42 7.68 -9.96
N GLY A 381 -11.17 8.79 -9.92
CA GLY A 381 -12.51 8.93 -10.49
C GLY A 381 -13.63 8.66 -9.48
N ILE A 382 -13.32 8.46 -8.20
CA ILE A 382 -14.32 8.41 -7.11
C ILE A 382 -15.02 9.77 -6.99
N PRO A 383 -16.37 9.83 -6.89
CA PRO A 383 -17.10 11.09 -6.71
C PRO A 383 -16.85 11.67 -5.33
N GLY A 384 -16.17 12.82 -5.28
CA GLY A 384 -15.90 13.52 -4.03
C GLY A 384 -17.16 14.10 -3.38
N GLY A 385 -17.09 14.39 -2.07
CA GLY A 385 -18.22 14.89 -1.29
C GLY A 385 -19.30 13.83 -1.00
N THR A 386 -19.06 12.57 -1.35
CA THR A 386 -20.04 11.48 -1.17
C THR A 386 -19.89 10.83 0.19
N VAL A 387 -21.02 10.63 0.89
CA VAL A 387 -21.08 9.80 2.10
C VAL A 387 -21.96 8.59 1.82
N VAL A 388 -21.41 7.39 1.97
CA VAL A 388 -22.12 6.13 1.78
C VAL A 388 -22.50 5.55 3.12
N GLY A 389 -23.79 5.35 3.29
CA GLY A 389 -24.37 4.78 4.49
C GLY A 389 -24.22 5.66 5.72
N SER A 390 -24.80 5.19 6.81
CA SER A 390 -24.69 5.79 8.14
C SER A 390 -24.60 4.69 9.18
N SER A 391 -23.97 4.98 10.29
CA SER A 391 -24.07 4.18 11.49
C SER A 391 -25.29 4.59 12.32
N ASP A 392 -25.67 3.76 13.29
CA ASP A 392 -26.72 4.04 14.25
C ASP A 392 -26.34 5.21 15.18
N ALA A 393 -27.27 5.64 16.02
CA ALA A 393 -27.10 6.76 16.94
C ALA A 393 -25.94 6.56 17.94
N HIS A 394 -25.53 5.32 18.17
CA HIS A 394 -24.45 4.95 19.06
C HIS A 394 -23.15 4.56 18.34
N GLY A 395 -23.14 4.58 17.00
CA GLY A 395 -21.97 4.15 16.23
C GLY A 395 -21.61 2.67 16.41
N ALA A 396 -22.59 1.83 16.71
CA ALA A 396 -22.41 0.42 17.03
C ALA A 396 -22.54 -0.49 15.79
N ALA A 397 -23.42 -0.12 14.86
CA ALA A 397 -23.71 -0.91 13.67
C ALA A 397 -24.15 0.01 12.51
N PRO A 398 -24.10 -0.48 11.26
CA PRO A 398 -24.69 0.24 10.14
C PRO A 398 -26.20 0.42 10.33
N ALA A 399 -26.71 1.63 10.12
CA ALA A 399 -28.13 1.95 10.08
C ALA A 399 -28.67 1.94 8.64
N THR A 400 -27.84 2.35 7.67
CA THR A 400 -28.20 2.36 6.24
C THR A 400 -27.05 1.87 5.39
N PHE A 401 -27.36 1.23 4.27
CA PHE A 401 -26.39 0.78 3.24
C PHE A 401 -25.14 0.11 3.81
N PRO A 402 -25.28 -1.03 4.53
CA PRO A 402 -24.13 -1.76 5.02
C PRO A 402 -23.25 -2.20 3.84
N VAL A 403 -21.96 -1.96 3.94
CA VAL A 403 -20.96 -2.33 2.93
C VAL A 403 -20.13 -3.49 3.46
N GLN A 404 -20.05 -4.59 2.70
CA GLN A 404 -19.27 -5.77 3.05
C GLN A 404 -17.84 -5.69 2.49
N PRO A 405 -16.87 -6.47 3.03
CA PRO A 405 -15.50 -6.47 2.55
C PRO A 405 -15.34 -6.79 1.05
N ASP A 406 -16.16 -7.68 0.51
CA ASP A 406 -16.14 -8.06 -0.90
C ASP A 406 -16.72 -6.97 -1.82
N GLU A 407 -17.74 -6.24 -1.38
CA GLU A 407 -18.28 -5.07 -2.08
C GLU A 407 -17.27 -3.91 -2.10
N PHE A 408 -16.58 -3.72 -0.99
CA PHE A 408 -15.47 -2.77 -0.89
C PHE A 408 -14.33 -3.13 -1.85
N ALA A 409 -13.97 -4.41 -1.89
CA ALA A 409 -12.98 -4.94 -2.84
C ALA A 409 -13.41 -4.75 -4.31
N ALA A 410 -14.66 -5.08 -4.62
CA ALA A 410 -15.22 -4.87 -5.96
C ALA A 410 -15.17 -3.41 -6.38
N THR A 411 -15.42 -2.48 -5.45
CA THR A 411 -15.32 -1.03 -5.68
C THR A 411 -13.90 -0.61 -6.02
N ILE A 412 -12.90 -1.08 -5.26
CA ILE A 412 -11.48 -0.81 -5.52
C ILE A 412 -11.08 -1.32 -6.92
N TYR A 413 -11.42 -2.57 -7.24
CA TYR A 413 -11.08 -3.16 -8.53
C TYR A 413 -11.76 -2.43 -9.68
N ARG A 414 -13.04 -2.14 -9.56
CA ARG A 414 -13.79 -1.39 -10.58
C ARG A 414 -13.18 -0.01 -10.83
N THR A 415 -12.85 0.71 -9.75
CA THR A 415 -12.19 2.01 -9.82
C THR A 415 -10.84 1.92 -10.54
N LEU A 416 -10.08 0.85 -10.29
CA LEU A 416 -8.81 0.60 -10.99
C LEU A 416 -8.97 0.07 -12.42
N GLY A 417 -10.19 -0.07 -12.91
CA GLY A 417 -10.47 -0.60 -14.25
C GLY A 417 -10.10 -2.08 -14.40
N ILE A 418 -10.29 -2.86 -13.34
CA ILE A 418 -10.08 -4.31 -13.36
C ILE A 418 -11.43 -5.00 -13.46
N ASP A 419 -11.60 -5.78 -14.50
CA ASP A 419 -12.71 -6.71 -14.62
C ASP A 419 -12.34 -8.05 -13.97
N THR A 420 -12.94 -8.30 -12.83
CA THR A 420 -12.68 -9.50 -12.04
C THR A 420 -13.16 -10.79 -12.69
N ASN A 421 -13.95 -10.70 -13.75
CA ASN A 421 -14.38 -11.85 -14.54
C ASN A 421 -13.32 -12.33 -15.54
N LEU A 422 -12.32 -11.48 -15.87
CA LEU A 422 -11.28 -11.82 -16.84
C LEU A 422 -10.30 -12.89 -16.36
N ASP A 423 -10.04 -12.98 -15.04
CA ASP A 423 -9.18 -14.03 -14.50
C ASP A 423 -9.95 -14.88 -13.48
N PRO A 424 -10.31 -16.14 -13.83
CA PRO A 424 -11.07 -17.03 -12.95
C PRO A 424 -10.38 -17.33 -11.61
N ARG A 425 -9.07 -17.11 -11.50
CA ARG A 425 -8.33 -17.29 -10.23
C ARG A 425 -8.61 -16.19 -9.23
N ILE A 426 -9.15 -15.05 -9.66
CA ILE A 426 -9.48 -13.90 -8.80
C ILE A 426 -10.93 -13.97 -8.35
N ARG A 427 -11.80 -14.51 -9.21
CA ARG A 427 -13.23 -14.65 -8.96
C ARG A 427 -13.59 -15.31 -7.62
N PRO A 428 -12.88 -16.33 -7.13
CA PRO A 428 -13.19 -16.93 -5.84
C PRO A 428 -13.01 -16.01 -4.62
N PHE A 429 -12.29 -14.90 -4.75
CA PHE A 429 -11.98 -14.00 -3.62
C PHE A 429 -12.97 -12.85 -3.46
N ILE A 430 -13.59 -12.43 -4.56
CA ILE A 430 -14.54 -11.33 -4.60
C ILE A 430 -15.95 -11.81 -4.96
N GLY A 431 -16.09 -13.10 -5.27
CA GLY A 431 -17.38 -13.69 -5.60
C GLY A 431 -18.11 -12.96 -6.71
N SER A 432 -19.40 -12.77 -6.52
CA SER A 432 -20.28 -11.97 -7.37
C SER A 432 -20.62 -10.61 -6.75
N ALA A 433 -19.81 -10.13 -5.78
CA ALA A 433 -20.07 -8.87 -5.13
C ALA A 433 -20.07 -7.71 -6.13
N ALA A 434 -21.11 -6.89 -6.07
CA ALA A 434 -21.19 -5.68 -6.88
C ALA A 434 -20.42 -4.54 -6.20
N PRO A 435 -19.79 -3.65 -6.95
CA PRO A 435 -19.20 -2.45 -6.37
C PRO A 435 -20.29 -1.55 -5.77
N VAL A 436 -19.90 -0.73 -4.79
CA VAL A 436 -20.79 0.28 -4.19
C VAL A 436 -21.21 1.29 -5.26
N ALA A 437 -22.47 1.23 -5.70
CA ALA A 437 -22.96 1.95 -6.88
C ALA A 437 -22.80 3.48 -6.78
N ALA A 438 -22.80 4.04 -5.57
CA ALA A 438 -22.58 5.48 -5.35
C ALA A 438 -21.13 5.93 -5.61
N LEU A 439 -20.20 5.01 -5.78
CA LEU A 439 -18.75 5.29 -5.89
C LEU A 439 -18.15 4.95 -7.27
N VAL A 440 -18.90 4.31 -8.17
CA VAL A 440 -18.38 3.83 -9.45
C VAL A 440 -19.33 4.07 -10.61
#